data_b26747942784412e6005d60f77d77672
#
_entry.id   b26747942784412e6005d60f77d77672
#
_cell.length_a   1.000
_cell.length_b   1.000
_cell.length_c   1.000
_cell.angle_alpha   90.00
_cell.angle_beta   90.00
_cell.angle_gamma   90.00
#
_symmetry.space_group_name_H-M   'P 1'
#
loop_
_entity.id
_entity.type
_entity.pdbx_description
1 polymer ?
#
loop_
_entity_poly.entity_id
_entity_poly.type
_entity_poly.pdbx_seq_one_letter_code
_entity_poly.pdbx_strand_id
1 'polypeptide(L)'
;MKNQFDTAFGMYKLYPTYDELVAKQKEYLGRLWDYELPTDAIILEDPVVVALLYQKINEAIENGIQVITDFSCSMVRRNVSDVIWVQILGTLLDNAIESLCELEGTKKLWIEIREDDTRKGKVSVSIVNVYQKKKQKDLEKFFELGYSTKGENRGIGLYDVKMLVDKQRGNLIFESIVRDELDCFKIQIIL
;
A
#
# COMPACT_ATOMS: atom_id res chain seq x y z
N MET A 1 -4.50 -5.67 -16.99
CA MET A 1 -3.71 -4.61 -16.35
C MET A 1 -2.27 -4.56 -16.86
N LYS A 2 -1.43 -5.61 -16.75
CA LYS A 2 -0.02 -5.57 -17.19
C LYS A 2 0.18 -5.00 -18.59
N ASN A 3 -0.58 -5.47 -19.57
CA ASN A 3 -0.47 -5.01 -20.97
C ASN A 3 -0.81 -3.52 -21.17
N GLN A 4 -1.70 -2.94 -20.34
CA GLN A 4 -2.05 -1.52 -20.43
C GLN A 4 -0.90 -0.63 -19.92
N PHE A 5 -0.24 -1.06 -18.84
CA PHE A 5 0.94 -0.36 -18.32
C PHE A 5 2.12 -0.44 -19.28
N ASP A 6 2.40 -1.62 -19.83
CA ASP A 6 3.47 -1.81 -20.81
C ASP A 6 3.24 -0.94 -22.06
N THR A 7 1.98 -0.78 -22.48
CA THR A 7 1.60 0.08 -23.61
C THR A 7 1.76 1.56 -23.25
N ALA A 8 1.22 2.00 -22.11
CA ALA A 8 1.35 3.39 -21.66
C ALA A 8 2.82 3.79 -21.43
N PHE A 9 3.63 2.88 -20.87
CA PHE A 9 5.06 3.09 -20.71
C PHE A 9 5.81 3.13 -22.04
N GLY A 10 5.40 2.32 -23.04
CA GLY A 10 5.97 2.33 -24.37
C GLY A 10 5.72 3.62 -25.16
N MET A 11 4.70 4.39 -24.82
CA MET A 11 4.34 5.64 -25.50
C MET A 11 5.44 6.70 -25.44
N TYR A 12 6.30 6.70 -24.40
CA TYR A 12 7.40 7.67 -24.29
C TYR A 12 8.36 7.65 -25.50
N LYS A 13 8.42 6.53 -26.22
CA LYS A 13 9.26 6.39 -27.43
C LYS A 13 8.65 7.03 -28.66
N LEU A 14 7.35 7.30 -28.62
CA LEU A 14 6.58 7.78 -29.79
C LEU A 14 6.28 9.28 -29.71
N TYR A 15 6.26 9.85 -28.51
CA TYR A 15 5.89 11.25 -28.30
C TYR A 15 7.09 12.05 -27.81
N PRO A 16 7.55 13.04 -28.62
CA PRO A 16 8.80 13.75 -28.37
C PRO A 16 8.69 14.82 -27.27
N THR A 17 7.48 15.24 -26.93
CA THR A 17 7.25 16.23 -25.86
C THR A 17 6.51 15.62 -24.68
N TYR A 18 6.80 16.16 -23.48
CA TYR A 18 6.14 15.73 -22.24
C TYR A 18 4.62 15.93 -22.30
N ASP A 19 4.17 17.08 -22.82
CA ASP A 19 2.75 17.40 -22.91
C ASP A 19 1.97 16.47 -23.82
N GLU A 20 2.54 16.14 -24.99
CA GLU A 20 1.94 15.17 -25.92
C GLU A 20 1.88 13.77 -25.30
N LEU A 21 2.95 13.33 -24.63
CA LEU A 21 3.00 12.06 -23.93
C LEU A 21 1.91 11.98 -22.86
N VAL A 22 1.83 12.99 -21.99
CA VAL A 22 0.83 13.04 -20.90
C VAL A 22 -0.60 13.06 -21.46
N ALA A 23 -0.85 13.85 -22.51
CA ALA A 23 -2.16 13.90 -23.15
C ALA A 23 -2.58 12.53 -23.71
N LYS A 24 -1.66 11.82 -24.37
CA LYS A 24 -1.93 10.49 -24.92
C LYS A 24 -2.05 9.40 -23.85
N GLN A 25 -1.25 9.48 -22.79
CA GLN A 25 -1.40 8.57 -21.67
C GLN A 25 -2.76 8.76 -20.96
N LYS A 26 -3.19 10.01 -20.76
CA LYS A 26 -4.53 10.31 -20.20
C LYS A 26 -5.64 9.77 -21.10
N GLU A 27 -5.57 9.99 -22.40
CA GLU A 27 -6.54 9.47 -23.37
C GLU A 27 -6.61 7.93 -23.32
N TYR A 28 -5.44 7.25 -23.27
CA TYR A 28 -5.35 5.79 -23.28
C TYR A 28 -5.80 5.15 -21.98
N LEU A 29 -5.44 5.75 -20.84
CA LEU A 29 -5.77 5.23 -19.50
C LEU A 29 -7.18 5.62 -19.06
N GLY A 30 -7.83 6.58 -19.75
CA GLY A 30 -9.21 6.98 -19.53
C GLY A 30 -9.49 7.35 -18.06
N ARG A 31 -10.52 6.74 -17.48
CA ARG A 31 -11.01 7.05 -16.12
C ARG A 31 -10.00 6.83 -15.00
N LEU A 32 -8.86 6.17 -15.23
CA LEU A 32 -7.80 5.99 -14.24
C LEU A 32 -7.21 7.33 -13.75
N TRP A 33 -7.50 8.45 -14.44
CA TRP A 33 -7.03 9.79 -14.08
C TRP A 33 -8.09 10.67 -13.43
N ASP A 34 -9.31 10.18 -13.27
CA ASP A 34 -10.44 10.98 -12.76
C ASP A 34 -10.54 11.02 -11.23
N TYR A 35 -9.66 10.28 -10.52
CA TYR A 35 -9.64 10.27 -9.07
C TYR A 35 -8.68 11.33 -8.52
N GLU A 36 -9.13 12.08 -7.55
CA GLU A 36 -8.30 13.06 -6.84
C GLU A 36 -7.35 12.34 -5.87
N LEU A 37 -6.09 12.80 -5.85
CA LEU A 37 -5.14 12.41 -4.80
C LEU A 37 -5.67 12.88 -3.44
N PRO A 38 -5.49 12.10 -2.37
CA PRO A 38 -5.68 12.63 -1.02
C PRO A 38 -4.87 13.91 -0.82
N THR A 39 -5.48 14.94 -0.27
CA THR A 39 -4.84 16.26 -0.13
C THR A 39 -3.59 16.23 0.76
N ASP A 40 -3.50 15.26 1.66
CA ASP A 40 -2.36 15.02 2.54
C ASP A 40 -1.20 14.28 1.85
N ALA A 41 -1.43 13.69 0.66
CA ALA A 41 -0.37 12.98 -0.07
C ALA A 41 0.80 13.87 -0.50
N ILE A 42 0.58 15.18 -0.66
CA ILE A 42 1.62 16.16 -0.96
C ILE A 42 2.71 16.21 0.13
N ILE A 43 2.34 15.93 1.38
CA ILE A 43 3.27 15.94 2.53
C ILE A 43 4.35 14.87 2.41
N LEU A 44 4.07 13.79 1.69
CA LEU A 44 5.03 12.69 1.52
C LEU A 44 6.26 13.08 0.70
N GLU A 45 6.14 14.08 -0.20
CA GLU A 45 7.21 14.63 -1.05
C GLU A 45 7.94 13.60 -1.94
N ASP A 46 7.56 12.31 -1.90
CA ASP A 46 8.12 11.23 -2.70
C ASP A 46 7.17 10.87 -3.85
N PRO A 47 7.48 11.27 -5.09
CA PRO A 47 6.56 11.08 -6.22
C PRO A 47 6.31 9.61 -6.57
N VAL A 48 7.26 8.72 -6.27
CA VAL A 48 7.12 7.28 -6.58
C VAL A 48 6.18 6.62 -5.59
N VAL A 49 6.33 6.93 -4.30
CA VAL A 49 5.42 6.48 -3.24
C VAL A 49 4.03 7.05 -3.44
N VAL A 50 3.92 8.35 -3.76
CA VAL A 50 2.62 9.01 -4.04
C VAL A 50 1.92 8.34 -5.22
N ALA A 51 2.63 8.02 -6.31
CA ALA A 51 2.04 7.34 -7.46
C ALA A 51 1.54 5.93 -7.12
N LEU A 52 2.29 5.17 -6.31
CA LEU A 52 1.84 3.87 -5.82
C LEU A 52 0.58 3.99 -4.96
N LEU A 53 0.58 4.90 -3.99
CA LEU A 53 -0.57 5.11 -3.11
C LEU A 53 -1.80 5.53 -3.90
N TYR A 54 -1.66 6.45 -4.85
CA TYR A 54 -2.73 6.84 -5.76
C TYR A 54 -3.35 5.62 -6.45
N GLN A 55 -2.51 4.78 -7.06
CA GLN A 55 -2.98 3.56 -7.73
C GLN A 55 -3.74 2.63 -6.77
N LYS A 56 -3.18 2.38 -5.58
CA LYS A 56 -3.76 1.44 -4.62
C LYS A 56 -5.02 1.96 -3.95
N ILE A 57 -5.08 3.26 -3.67
CA ILE A 57 -6.29 3.91 -3.14
C ILE A 57 -7.44 3.82 -4.15
N ASN A 58 -7.16 4.09 -5.43
CA ASN A 58 -8.18 3.99 -6.47
C ASN A 58 -8.66 2.54 -6.67
N GLU A 59 -7.73 1.58 -6.69
CA GLU A 59 -8.07 0.15 -6.73
C GLU A 59 -9.00 -0.24 -5.56
N ALA A 60 -8.72 0.25 -4.36
CA ALA A 60 -9.56 0.01 -3.18
C ALA A 60 -10.95 0.64 -3.35
N ILE A 61 -11.03 1.90 -3.78
CA ILE A 61 -12.31 2.62 -3.99
C ILE A 61 -13.16 1.92 -5.06
N GLU A 62 -12.57 1.49 -6.17
CA GLU A 62 -13.26 0.74 -7.23
C GLU A 62 -13.83 -0.59 -6.72
N ASN A 63 -13.23 -1.20 -5.70
CA ASN A 63 -13.73 -2.40 -5.03
C ASN A 63 -14.72 -2.10 -3.88
N GLY A 64 -15.20 -0.85 -3.76
CA GLY A 64 -16.17 -0.44 -2.75
C GLY A 64 -15.58 -0.34 -1.34
N ILE A 65 -14.28 -0.16 -1.20
CA ILE A 65 -13.58 -0.01 0.07
C ILE A 65 -13.51 1.48 0.42
N GLN A 66 -13.96 1.85 1.62
CA GLN A 66 -13.76 3.19 2.15
C GLN A 66 -12.31 3.33 2.60
N VAL A 67 -11.56 4.23 1.98
CA VAL A 67 -10.16 4.52 2.34
C VAL A 67 -10.08 5.79 3.16
N ILE A 68 -9.33 5.75 4.25
CA ILE A 68 -9.03 6.88 5.13
C ILE A 68 -7.52 7.02 5.20
N THR A 69 -7.00 8.19 4.86
CA THR A 69 -5.56 8.49 4.89
C THR A 69 -5.21 9.46 6.01
N ASP A 70 -4.00 9.36 6.53
CA ASP A 70 -3.38 10.31 7.45
C ASP A 70 -1.88 10.32 7.19
N PHE A 71 -1.45 11.27 6.36
CA PHE A 71 -0.05 11.47 6.01
C PHE A 71 0.45 12.75 6.66
N SER A 72 1.45 12.66 7.52
CA SER A 72 1.92 13.78 8.32
C SER A 72 3.44 13.97 8.33
N CYS A 73 4.19 13.20 7.52
CA CYS A 73 5.63 13.40 7.38
C CYS A 73 6.11 13.12 5.96
N SER A 74 7.23 13.75 5.59
CA SER A 74 7.94 13.48 4.34
C SER A 74 8.63 12.11 4.36
N MET A 75 8.58 11.40 3.26
CA MET A 75 9.32 10.15 3.03
C MET A 75 10.66 10.37 2.32
N VAL A 76 10.91 11.58 1.82
CA VAL A 76 12.17 11.97 1.20
C VAL A 76 13.28 12.06 2.25
N ARG A 77 14.52 11.74 1.84
CA ARG A 77 15.74 11.79 2.70
C ARG A 77 15.75 10.82 3.88
N ARG A 78 14.94 9.80 3.83
CA ARG A 78 15.05 8.66 4.75
C ARG A 78 16.08 7.69 4.18
N ASN A 79 16.80 6.95 5.02
CA ASN A 79 17.82 5.99 4.58
C ASN A 79 17.25 4.74 3.89
N VAL A 80 16.02 4.81 3.41
CA VAL A 80 15.29 3.75 2.73
C VAL A 80 14.94 4.25 1.34
N SER A 81 15.29 3.48 0.30
CA SER A 81 14.99 3.86 -1.07
C SER A 81 13.50 3.71 -1.39
N ASP A 82 13.02 4.54 -2.33
CA ASP A 82 11.68 4.46 -2.90
C ASP A 82 11.32 3.06 -3.40
N VAL A 83 12.26 2.33 -4.01
CA VAL A 83 12.06 0.94 -4.46
C VAL A 83 11.67 0.01 -3.31
N ILE A 84 12.31 0.16 -2.15
CA ILE A 84 12.00 -0.64 -0.96
C ILE A 84 10.61 -0.26 -0.43
N TRP A 85 10.30 1.03 -0.36
CA TRP A 85 8.97 1.50 0.03
C TRP A 85 7.88 0.99 -0.90
N VAL A 86 8.10 1.03 -2.22
CA VAL A 86 7.15 0.51 -3.21
C VAL A 86 6.89 -0.99 -3.02
N GLN A 87 7.94 -1.78 -2.79
CA GLN A 87 7.77 -3.22 -2.54
C GLN A 87 6.99 -3.51 -1.27
N ILE A 88 7.34 -2.82 -0.18
CA ILE A 88 6.68 -2.99 1.13
C ILE A 88 5.21 -2.54 1.05
N LEU A 89 4.98 -1.29 0.67
CA LEU A 89 3.64 -0.70 0.62
C LEU A 89 2.75 -1.42 -0.39
N GLY A 90 3.27 -1.74 -1.58
CA GLY A 90 2.54 -2.49 -2.59
C GLY A 90 2.03 -3.81 -2.05
N THR A 91 2.93 -4.61 -1.45
CA THR A 91 2.56 -5.92 -0.89
C THR A 91 1.54 -5.81 0.25
N LEU A 92 1.71 -4.85 1.16
CA LEU A 92 0.80 -4.69 2.29
C LEU A 92 -0.58 -4.20 1.86
N LEU A 93 -0.63 -3.26 0.92
CA LEU A 93 -1.89 -2.74 0.38
C LEU A 93 -2.63 -3.80 -0.45
N ASP A 94 -1.91 -4.59 -1.26
CA ASP A 94 -2.49 -5.71 -1.99
C ASP A 94 -3.16 -6.71 -1.05
N ASN A 95 -2.46 -7.11 0.02
CA ASN A 95 -3.00 -8.02 1.02
C ASN A 95 -4.23 -7.45 1.73
N ALA A 96 -4.22 -6.16 2.07
CA ALA A 96 -5.35 -5.50 2.73
C ALA A 96 -6.57 -5.40 1.80
N ILE A 97 -6.37 -4.98 0.55
CA ILE A 97 -7.43 -4.86 -0.47
C ILE A 97 -8.03 -6.24 -0.77
N GLU A 98 -7.21 -7.25 -1.04
CA GLU A 98 -7.68 -8.61 -1.27
C GLU A 98 -8.50 -9.15 -0.09
N SER A 99 -8.03 -8.94 1.16
CA SER A 99 -8.76 -9.36 2.36
C SER A 99 -10.11 -8.68 2.49
N LEU A 100 -10.18 -7.39 2.16
CA LEU A 100 -11.41 -6.60 2.18
C LEU A 100 -12.35 -6.98 1.03
N CYS A 101 -11.84 -7.38 -0.14
CA CYS A 101 -12.68 -7.88 -1.23
C CYS A 101 -13.43 -9.15 -0.84
N GLU A 102 -12.82 -10.03 -0.05
CA GLU A 102 -13.42 -11.27 0.45
C GLU A 102 -14.35 -11.06 1.67
N LEU A 103 -14.38 -9.84 2.23
CA LEU A 103 -15.18 -9.51 3.40
C LEU A 103 -16.62 -9.20 3.02
N GLU A 104 -17.57 -9.77 3.75
CA GLU A 104 -18.97 -9.35 3.71
C GLU A 104 -19.21 -8.24 4.76
N GLY A 105 -19.89 -7.16 4.37
CA GLY A 105 -20.22 -6.04 5.25
C GLY A 105 -19.31 -4.82 5.07
N THR A 106 -18.98 -4.14 6.18
CA THR A 106 -18.24 -2.88 6.15
C THR A 106 -16.79 -3.08 5.73
N LYS A 107 -16.38 -2.42 4.64
CA LYS A 107 -15.03 -2.47 4.10
C LYS A 107 -14.34 -1.14 4.33
N LYS A 108 -13.41 -1.09 5.28
CA LYS A 108 -12.62 0.11 5.59
C LYS A 108 -11.14 -0.22 5.62
N LEU A 109 -10.35 0.70 5.06
CA LEU A 109 -8.89 0.67 5.02
C LEU A 109 -8.36 2.01 5.51
N TRP A 110 -7.49 2.00 6.51
CA TRP A 110 -6.75 3.17 6.97
C TRP A 110 -5.29 3.02 6.57
N ILE A 111 -4.72 4.10 6.03
CA ILE A 111 -3.32 4.19 5.63
C ILE A 111 -2.72 5.40 6.34
N GLU A 112 -1.80 5.16 7.25
CA GLU A 112 -1.19 6.20 8.08
C GLU A 112 0.32 6.22 7.87
N ILE A 113 0.88 7.39 7.58
CA ILE A 113 2.33 7.60 7.43
C ILE A 113 2.71 8.81 8.28
N ARG A 114 3.48 8.54 9.34
CA ARG A 114 3.84 9.54 10.34
C ARG A 114 5.31 9.39 10.76
N GLU A 115 5.88 10.41 11.34
CA GLU A 115 7.14 10.27 12.06
C GLU A 115 6.93 9.37 13.29
N ASP A 116 7.89 8.49 13.58
CA ASP A 116 7.79 7.63 14.75
C ASP A 116 8.10 8.42 16.04
N ASP A 117 7.15 8.44 16.97
CA ASP A 117 7.25 9.22 18.21
C ASP A 117 8.38 8.74 19.15
N THR A 118 8.79 7.48 18.99
CA THR A 118 9.77 6.82 19.89
C THR A 118 11.18 6.80 19.29
N ARG A 119 11.28 6.94 17.97
CA ARG A 119 12.54 6.81 17.22
C ARG A 119 12.71 7.98 16.26
N LYS A 120 13.32 9.03 16.77
CA LYS A 120 13.56 10.26 15.99
C LYS A 120 14.17 9.97 14.61
N GLY A 121 13.56 10.53 13.58
CA GLY A 121 14.00 10.38 12.21
C GLY A 121 13.56 9.07 11.53
N LYS A 122 12.76 8.25 12.18
CA LYS A 122 12.12 7.07 11.58
C LYS A 122 10.71 7.39 11.11
N VAL A 123 10.28 6.69 10.05
CA VAL A 123 8.91 6.75 9.55
C VAL A 123 8.15 5.54 10.06
N SER A 124 6.98 5.78 10.60
CA SER A 124 5.99 4.76 10.95
C SER A 124 4.91 4.73 9.89
N VAL A 125 4.75 3.58 9.24
CA VAL A 125 3.67 3.31 8.31
C VAL A 125 2.74 2.28 8.92
N SER A 126 1.45 2.61 9.04
CA SER A 126 0.42 1.71 9.52
C SER A 126 -0.63 1.47 8.43
N ILE A 127 -0.92 0.20 8.15
CA ILE A 127 -2.02 -0.23 7.30
C ILE A 127 -2.98 -1.01 8.18
N VAL A 128 -4.22 -0.52 8.26
CA VAL A 128 -5.26 -1.09 9.12
C VAL A 128 -6.47 -1.41 8.26
N ASN A 129 -6.92 -2.66 8.29
CA ASN A 129 -8.12 -3.07 7.56
C ASN A 129 -9.10 -3.82 8.46
N VAL A 130 -10.39 -3.66 8.18
CA VAL A 130 -11.43 -4.47 8.84
C VAL A 130 -11.24 -5.93 8.47
N TYR A 131 -11.45 -6.84 9.43
CA TYR A 131 -11.38 -8.27 9.20
C TYR A 131 -12.37 -9.06 10.05
N GLN A 132 -12.62 -10.32 9.66
CA GLN A 132 -13.45 -11.23 10.46
C GLN A 132 -12.58 -12.05 11.42
N LYS A 133 -12.66 -11.79 12.71
CA LYS A 133 -11.90 -12.45 13.78
C LYS A 133 -11.99 -13.99 13.77
N LYS A 134 -13.11 -14.54 13.30
CA LYS A 134 -13.34 -15.99 13.24
C LYS A 134 -12.42 -16.74 12.26
N LYS A 135 -11.80 -16.04 11.31
CA LYS A 135 -10.93 -16.64 10.28
C LYS A 135 -9.44 -16.64 10.64
N GLN A 136 -9.04 -15.98 11.72
CA GLN A 136 -7.61 -15.83 12.04
C GLN A 136 -7.23 -16.57 13.32
N LYS A 137 -6.72 -17.80 13.17
CA LYS A 137 -6.27 -18.60 14.32
C LYS A 137 -4.81 -18.36 14.76
N ASP A 138 -3.93 -17.91 13.86
CA ASP A 138 -2.49 -17.79 14.16
C ASP A 138 -1.87 -16.61 13.38
N LEU A 139 -1.89 -15.41 13.95
CA LEU A 139 -1.33 -14.20 13.33
C LEU A 139 0.18 -14.31 13.06
N GLU A 140 0.91 -15.01 13.94
CA GLU A 140 2.36 -15.17 13.81
C GLU A 140 2.77 -15.95 12.56
N LYS A 141 1.93 -16.89 12.11
CA LYS A 141 2.20 -17.72 10.93
C LYS A 141 2.13 -16.97 9.60
N PHE A 142 1.48 -15.79 9.56
CA PHE A 142 1.40 -15.00 8.33
C PHE A 142 2.77 -14.57 7.78
N PHE A 143 3.79 -14.54 8.64
CA PHE A 143 5.16 -14.16 8.27
C PHE A 143 6.11 -15.36 8.14
N GLU A 144 5.60 -16.59 8.22
CA GLU A 144 6.39 -17.79 7.94
C GLU A 144 6.47 -18.03 6.42
N LEU A 145 7.63 -18.47 5.97
CA LEU A 145 7.85 -18.77 4.55
C LEU A 145 6.85 -19.84 4.06
N GLY A 146 6.09 -19.49 3.02
CA GLY A 146 5.13 -20.40 2.40
C GLY A 146 3.80 -20.52 3.14
N TYR A 147 3.59 -19.82 4.25
CA TYR A 147 2.28 -19.79 4.89
C TYR A 147 1.32 -18.88 4.10
N SER A 148 0.24 -19.47 3.63
CA SER A 148 -0.84 -18.74 2.98
C SER A 148 -2.17 -19.39 3.33
N THR A 149 -3.16 -18.57 3.69
CA THR A 149 -4.55 -19.01 3.83
C THR A 149 -5.25 -19.20 2.48
N LYS A 150 -4.57 -18.85 1.36
CA LYS A 150 -5.14 -18.71 0.02
C LYS A 150 -4.63 -19.76 -1.00
N GLY A 151 -3.89 -20.80 -0.57
CA GLY A 151 -3.45 -21.95 -1.41
C GLY A 151 -1.94 -22.09 -1.60
N GLU A 152 -1.53 -23.21 -2.18
CA GLU A 152 -0.14 -23.54 -2.48
C GLU A 152 0.47 -22.54 -3.48
N ASN A 153 1.70 -22.07 -3.26
CA ASN A 153 2.44 -21.02 -3.97
C ASN A 153 2.08 -19.55 -3.65
N ARG A 154 1.32 -19.27 -2.60
CA ARG A 154 1.14 -17.94 -2.01
C ARG A 154 1.74 -17.94 -0.59
N GLY A 155 2.09 -16.76 -0.05
CA GLY A 155 2.69 -16.64 1.30
C GLY A 155 4.15 -16.18 1.27
N ILE A 156 4.65 -15.76 0.10
CA ILE A 156 5.99 -15.18 -0.03
C ILE A 156 5.97 -13.68 0.29
N GLY A 157 4.88 -12.96 -0.04
CA GLY A 157 4.83 -11.51 0.04
C GLY A 157 5.08 -10.93 1.44
N LEU A 158 4.40 -11.42 2.47
CA LEU A 158 4.62 -10.92 3.85
C LEU A 158 5.98 -11.37 4.41
N TYR A 159 6.47 -12.54 4.02
CA TYR A 159 7.82 -12.97 4.35
C TYR A 159 8.87 -12.03 3.72
N ASP A 160 8.70 -11.65 2.44
CA ASP A 160 9.59 -10.72 1.76
C ASP A 160 9.55 -9.34 2.41
N VAL A 161 8.38 -8.85 2.81
CA VAL A 161 8.25 -7.61 3.58
C VAL A 161 9.06 -7.69 4.87
N LYS A 162 8.94 -8.77 5.64
CA LYS A 162 9.72 -8.98 6.86
C LYS A 162 11.22 -8.93 6.58
N MET A 163 11.69 -9.65 5.55
CA MET A 163 13.10 -9.65 5.17
C MET A 163 13.61 -8.27 4.76
N LEU A 164 12.78 -7.47 4.05
CA LEU A 164 13.13 -6.10 3.67
C LEU A 164 13.24 -5.20 4.90
N VAL A 165 12.26 -5.28 5.82
CA VAL A 165 12.25 -4.50 7.06
C VAL A 165 13.47 -4.85 7.92
N ASP A 166 13.78 -6.14 8.09
CA ASP A 166 14.93 -6.61 8.86
C ASP A 166 16.27 -6.11 8.27
N LYS A 167 16.41 -6.13 6.92
CA LYS A 167 17.58 -5.56 6.24
C LYS A 167 17.78 -4.07 6.50
N GLN A 168 16.68 -3.33 6.64
CA GLN A 168 16.69 -1.90 6.97
C GLN A 168 16.84 -1.64 8.48
N ARG A 169 17.00 -2.69 9.31
CA ARG A 169 17.02 -2.60 10.78
C ARG A 169 15.77 -1.90 11.32
N GLY A 170 14.65 -2.17 10.68
CA GLY A 170 13.33 -1.67 11.03
C GLY A 170 12.60 -2.58 12.01
N ASN A 171 11.37 -2.19 12.32
CA ASN A 171 10.46 -3.00 13.11
C ASN A 171 9.19 -3.28 12.31
N LEU A 172 8.71 -4.51 12.40
CA LEU A 172 7.43 -4.94 11.89
C LEU A 172 6.57 -5.39 13.08
N ILE A 173 5.40 -4.77 13.23
CA ILE A 173 4.43 -5.04 14.28
C ILE A 173 3.11 -5.38 13.61
N PHE A 174 2.44 -6.40 14.11
CA PHE A 174 1.11 -6.79 13.65
C PHE A 174 0.24 -7.13 14.86
N GLU A 175 -0.99 -6.66 14.83
CA GLU A 175 -1.89 -6.78 15.96
C GLU A 175 -3.36 -6.74 15.52
N SER A 176 -4.21 -7.38 16.31
CA SER A 176 -5.66 -7.21 16.23
C SER A 176 -6.06 -6.05 17.13
N ILE A 177 -6.77 -5.08 16.56
CA ILE A 177 -7.25 -3.91 17.30
C ILE A 177 -8.75 -3.74 17.07
N VAL A 178 -9.38 -2.91 17.87
CA VAL A 178 -10.73 -2.39 17.61
C VAL A 178 -10.62 -0.93 17.20
N ARG A 179 -11.19 -0.57 16.05
CA ARG A 179 -11.24 0.80 15.54
C ARG A 179 -12.62 1.10 14.97
N ASP A 180 -13.21 2.23 15.32
CA ASP A 180 -14.60 2.59 14.93
C ASP A 180 -15.61 1.46 15.25
N GLU A 181 -15.47 0.80 16.40
CA GLU A 181 -16.27 -0.37 16.82
C GLU A 181 -16.14 -1.61 15.92
N LEU A 182 -15.17 -1.65 15.01
CA LEU A 182 -14.90 -2.75 14.10
C LEU A 182 -13.63 -3.51 14.52
N ASP A 183 -13.67 -4.84 14.39
CA ASP A 183 -12.46 -5.66 14.52
C ASP A 183 -11.54 -5.37 13.32
N CYS A 184 -10.32 -4.95 13.61
CA CYS A 184 -9.33 -4.57 12.60
C CYS A 184 -8.02 -5.30 12.78
N PHE A 185 -7.37 -5.59 11.66
CA PHE A 185 -5.99 -6.07 11.61
C PHE A 185 -5.07 -4.90 11.24
N LYS A 186 -4.06 -4.67 12.05
CA LYS A 186 -3.07 -3.62 11.85
C LYS A 186 -1.70 -4.23 11.59
N ILE A 187 -1.06 -3.77 10.53
CA ILE A 187 0.37 -3.98 10.26
C ILE A 187 1.05 -2.61 10.35
N GLN A 188 2.07 -2.51 11.18
CA GLN A 188 2.86 -1.30 11.33
C GLN A 188 4.33 -1.59 11.06
N ILE A 189 4.96 -0.74 10.26
CA ILE A 189 6.38 -0.77 9.94
C ILE A 189 7.02 0.52 10.41
N ILE A 190 8.22 0.39 11.01
CA ILE A 190 9.03 1.52 11.44
C ILE A 190 10.40 1.39 10.78
N LEU A 191 10.74 2.31 9.87
CA LEU A 191 11.99 2.34 9.11
C LEU A 191 12.76 3.65 9.26
#